data_314a4d2b35919585d80e4ee3277be546
#
_entry.id   314a4d2b35919585d80e4ee3277be546
#
_cell.length_a   1.000
_cell.length_b   1.000
_cell.length_c   1.000
_cell.angle_alpha   90.00
_cell.angle_beta   90.00
_cell.angle_gamma   90.00
#
_symmetry.space_group_name_H-M   'P 1'
#
loop_
_entity.id
_entity.type
_entity.pdbx_description
1 polymer ?
#
loop_
_entity_poly.entity_id
_entity_poly.type
_entity_poly.pdbx_seq_one_letter_code
_entity_poly.pdbx_strand_id
1 'polypeptide(L)'
;MTHRLSLFTSAFFIALLVAMSFMLAPVLAPVFAQSGAPPRHAVPPSRALSSHVIVPQWRVVQPDVQRQQQVVITQVDVAVSILEQVATTTMEISLSNPSGQRLESELILPVPDGAVIRGFTFQGAAKEPTAELLRKEEARKIYDAIVAQTRDPALLEFISFNLVRSSVFPVEPRSTQKIRLTYETLLTAEGSRVDYILPRSESVEYNVPWHVSVNIVTKKPISTAYSPSHKIETNRKGDSQLSVRIAADAVREPGAFRLSYLVEHDSVTASMFAYPDPKSGGGYFLLLAGLPAKPADHDKSIKREVTLVIDRSGSMNGEKIEQAREAALQVIAGLEDGEAFNIILYNEGVESFATQPVIKNEETTKAAREYIKAMKARGGTNIHDSLLEALRPKPVKGMLPIVLFLTDGLPTVGQTSEKAIRETALKGNRYDRRIFTFGVGTDVNTPLLEKIAFETRATSTIVLPMEDVEVKVSQVFKRLAGPVLSSPSLITLGKDGKPANGRILDVLPVKLPDLFDGDQLVLLGRYVGEEPVTFQMTGNFLGKNKSFKFTFTPDKATAR
;
A
#
# COMPACT_ATOMS: atom_id res chain seq x y z
N MET A 1 10.14 -53.70 53.02
CA MET A 1 11.40 -53.81 52.26
C MET A 1 11.58 -52.43 51.63
N THR A 2 12.27 -51.53 52.33
CA THR A 2 13.72 -51.26 52.30
C THR A 2 14.09 -50.65 50.94
N HIS A 3 14.60 -49.45 50.70
CA HIS A 3 15.42 -48.51 51.45
C HIS A 3 15.52 -47.25 50.53
N ARG A 4 15.37 -46.09 51.05
CA ARG A 4 16.37 -45.08 51.49
C ARG A 4 17.08 -44.34 50.32
N LEU A 5 16.87 -43.04 50.26
CA LEU A 5 17.70 -41.88 50.71
C LEU A 5 18.85 -41.56 49.77
N SER A 6 19.00 -40.38 49.32
CA SER A 6 19.59 -39.15 49.89
C SER A 6 19.62 -38.09 48.80
N LEU A 7 19.17 -36.87 48.91
CA LEU A 7 19.66 -35.75 49.70
C LEU A 7 21.16 -35.48 49.53
N PHE A 8 21.47 -34.33 48.90
CA PHE A 8 22.49 -33.36 49.34
C PHE A 8 22.59 -32.28 48.27
N THR A 9 22.05 -31.06 48.51
CA THR A 9 22.71 -29.87 49.09
C THR A 9 23.89 -29.41 48.24
N SER A 10 24.03 -28.15 47.84
CA SER A 10 24.04 -26.84 48.48
C SER A 10 24.38 -25.85 47.38
N ALA A 11 23.82 -24.71 47.22
CA ALA A 11 24.00 -23.46 47.94
C ALA A 11 25.48 -23.16 48.31
N PHE A 12 25.92 -22.02 47.82
CA PHE A 12 27.06 -21.18 48.18
C PHE A 12 27.66 -20.63 46.89
N PHE A 13 27.69 -19.37 46.59
CA PHE A 13 28.25 -18.23 47.29
C PHE A 13 27.62 -16.93 46.88
N ILE A 14 27.06 -16.27 47.85
CA ILE A 14 26.83 -14.82 47.93
C ILE A 14 27.91 -14.28 48.87
N ALA A 15 28.37 -13.07 48.58
CA ALA A 15 28.97 -12.11 49.48
C ALA A 15 30.47 -12.17 49.73
N LEU A 16 31.12 -11.07 49.44
CA LEU A 16 31.89 -10.18 50.32
C LEU A 16 32.40 -9.04 49.47
N LEU A 17 31.86 -7.88 49.43
CA LEU A 17 31.56 -6.82 50.37
C LEU A 17 32.74 -6.31 51.17
N VAL A 18 33.12 -5.13 50.82
CA VAL A 18 33.29 -3.95 51.73
C VAL A 18 34.52 -3.92 52.64
N ALA A 19 35.05 -2.76 52.57
CA ALA A 19 35.79 -1.98 53.59
C ALA A 19 37.30 -2.00 53.49
N MET A 20 37.84 -0.94 53.45
CA MET A 20 38.23 0.21 54.25
C MET A 20 39.44 0.85 53.58
N SER A 21 39.38 2.09 53.17
CA SER A 21 39.59 3.32 53.90
C SER A 21 40.98 3.52 54.53
N PHE A 22 41.56 4.61 54.13
CA PHE A 22 42.38 5.55 54.86
C PHE A 22 43.89 5.67 54.60
N MET A 23 44.22 6.87 54.19
CA MET A 23 45.40 7.69 54.50
C MET A 23 46.70 7.42 53.73
N LEU A 24 47.27 8.35 53.02
CA LEU A 24 47.99 9.55 53.33
C LEU A 24 48.60 10.16 52.05
N ALA A 25 48.50 11.47 51.91
CA ALA A 25 49.30 12.31 51.01
C ALA A 25 50.56 12.78 51.80
N PRO A 26 51.46 13.59 51.22
CA PRO A 26 51.92 13.85 49.86
C PRO A 26 53.44 13.77 49.69
N VAL A 27 53.97 13.68 48.48
CA VAL A 27 55.34 14.18 48.17
C VAL A 27 55.33 14.80 46.77
N LEU A 28 55.66 16.06 46.75
CA LEU A 28 55.96 16.85 45.56
C LEU A 28 57.32 16.48 44.96
N ALA A 29 57.38 16.23 43.67
CA ALA A 29 58.56 16.45 42.87
C ALA A 29 58.17 16.76 41.41
N PRO A 30 58.85 17.68 40.73
CA PRO A 30 58.45 18.15 39.40
C PRO A 30 58.91 17.18 38.32
N VAL A 31 58.00 16.77 37.45
CA VAL A 31 58.36 16.01 36.26
C VAL A 31 58.14 16.90 35.05
N PHE A 32 59.20 17.02 34.29
CA PHE A 32 59.29 17.66 32.99
C PHE A 32 58.16 17.22 32.06
N ALA A 33 57.48 18.19 31.52
CA ALA A 33 56.50 18.02 30.44
C ALA A 33 57.23 17.61 29.15
N GLN A 34 57.11 16.38 28.75
CA GLN A 34 57.20 15.99 27.37
C GLN A 34 55.80 15.96 26.79
N SER A 35 55.51 16.95 25.97
CA SER A 35 54.31 17.05 25.18
C SER A 35 54.33 16.02 24.03
N GLY A 36 53.97 14.77 24.32
CA GLY A 36 53.57 13.82 23.35
C GLY A 36 52.06 13.97 23.13
N ALA A 37 51.66 14.69 22.09
CA ALA A 37 50.27 14.66 21.64
C ALA A 37 49.88 13.20 21.34
N PRO A 38 48.73 12.70 21.84
CA PRO A 38 48.27 11.39 21.44
C PRO A 38 48.10 11.39 19.93
N PRO A 39 48.36 10.24 19.24
CA PRO A 39 48.14 10.15 17.80
C PRO A 39 46.68 10.58 17.55
N ARG A 40 46.54 11.65 16.80
CA ARG A 40 45.24 12.03 16.25
C ARG A 40 44.79 10.84 15.44
N HIS A 41 43.87 10.06 15.98
CA HIS A 41 43.07 9.19 15.14
C HIS A 41 42.54 10.10 14.03
N ALA A 42 43.01 9.88 12.83
CA ALA A 42 42.48 10.53 11.65
C ALA A 42 40.98 10.17 11.65
N VAL A 43 40.16 11.14 12.05
CA VAL A 43 38.74 11.08 11.85
C VAL A 43 38.61 10.88 10.34
N PRO A 44 38.04 9.77 9.87
CA PRO A 44 37.81 9.60 8.45
C PRO A 44 37.09 10.87 7.99
N PRO A 45 37.44 11.44 6.81
CA PRO A 45 36.80 12.65 6.34
C PRO A 45 35.30 12.44 6.45
N SER A 46 34.63 13.33 7.16
CA SER A 46 33.19 13.28 7.32
C SER A 46 32.60 13.23 5.90
N ARG A 47 32.12 12.06 5.50
CA ARG A 47 31.38 11.91 4.27
C ARG A 47 30.19 12.85 4.37
N ALA A 48 30.23 13.96 3.64
CA ALA A 48 29.09 14.83 3.50
C ALA A 48 28.08 14.07 2.66
N LEU A 49 27.21 13.30 3.33
CA LEU A 49 26.07 12.67 2.71
C LEU A 49 25.07 13.78 2.40
N SER A 50 24.96 14.16 1.14
CA SER A 50 23.82 14.95 0.71
C SER A 50 22.73 14.00 0.29
N SER A 51 21.71 13.84 1.13
CA SER A 51 20.50 13.09 0.82
C SER A 51 19.52 13.97 0.06
N HIS A 52 19.22 13.60 -1.17
CA HIS A 52 18.17 14.23 -1.95
C HIS A 52 16.91 13.37 -1.90
N VAL A 53 15.89 13.89 -1.23
CA VAL A 53 14.57 13.27 -1.21
C VAL A 53 13.76 13.90 -2.34
N ILE A 54 13.37 13.10 -3.34
CA ILE A 54 12.43 13.53 -4.38
C ILE A 54 10.98 13.41 -3.88
N VAL A 55 10.77 13.05 -2.63
CA VAL A 55 9.53 13.23 -1.89
C VAL A 55 9.67 14.50 -1.10
N PRO A 56 8.60 15.18 -0.85
CA PRO A 56 8.44 16.58 -0.61
C PRO A 56 9.72 17.31 -0.23
N GLN A 57 10.14 18.23 -1.10
CA GLN A 57 11.27 19.09 -0.81
C GLN A 57 10.83 20.10 0.25
N TRP A 58 11.34 19.92 1.44
CA TRP A 58 11.14 20.84 2.54
C TRP A 58 11.90 22.12 2.33
N ARG A 59 11.32 23.25 2.73
CA ARG A 59 12.05 24.49 2.98
C ARG A 59 13.06 24.26 4.10
N VAL A 60 14.22 23.75 3.79
CA VAL A 60 15.36 23.93 4.67
C VAL A 60 15.87 25.35 4.40
N VAL A 61 15.45 26.28 5.24
CA VAL A 61 16.13 27.58 5.34
C VAL A 61 17.47 27.30 6.00
N GLN A 62 18.42 26.80 5.19
CA GLN A 62 19.82 26.76 5.61
C GLN A 62 20.55 28.00 5.04
N PRO A 63 21.50 28.59 5.80
CA PRO A 63 22.28 29.71 5.31
C PRO A 63 23.02 29.32 4.02
N ASP A 64 23.13 30.26 3.08
CA ASP A 64 23.68 30.10 1.72
C ASP A 64 25.07 29.44 1.62
N VAL A 65 25.82 29.36 2.70
CA VAL A 65 27.20 28.82 2.72
C VAL A 65 27.24 27.28 2.51
N GLN A 66 26.17 26.55 2.84
CA GLN A 66 26.12 25.07 2.65
C GLN A 66 25.63 24.65 1.28
N ARG A 67 24.94 25.50 0.50
CA ARG A 67 24.45 25.17 -0.84
C ARG A 67 25.55 24.91 -1.87
N GLN A 68 26.74 25.43 -1.68
CA GLN A 68 27.85 25.28 -2.63
C GLN A 68 28.57 23.93 -2.56
N GLN A 69 28.24 23.09 -1.57
CA GLN A 69 28.88 21.79 -1.37
C GLN A 69 27.92 20.58 -1.52
N GLN A 70 26.77 20.77 -2.12
CA GLN A 70 25.78 19.71 -2.29
C GLN A 70 25.57 19.37 -3.75
N VAL A 71 25.35 18.07 -4.02
CA VAL A 71 24.87 17.62 -5.32
C VAL A 71 23.43 18.13 -5.49
N VAL A 72 23.14 18.72 -6.64
CA VAL A 72 21.80 19.26 -6.94
C VAL A 72 21.18 18.54 -8.12
N ILE A 73 19.85 18.33 -8.04
CA ILE A 73 19.09 17.84 -9.17
C ILE A 73 18.81 19.01 -10.09
N THR A 74 19.17 18.89 -11.38
CA THR A 74 19.01 19.95 -12.36
C THR A 74 17.83 19.73 -13.29
N GLN A 75 17.45 18.47 -13.54
CA GLN A 75 16.38 18.10 -14.44
C GLN A 75 15.90 16.69 -14.15
N VAL A 76 14.62 16.43 -14.37
CA VAL A 76 14.03 15.08 -14.32
C VAL A 76 13.24 14.86 -15.62
N ASP A 77 13.61 13.86 -16.38
CA ASP A 77 12.90 13.43 -17.58
C ASP A 77 12.16 12.12 -17.29
N VAL A 78 10.88 12.07 -17.56
CA VAL A 78 10.05 10.89 -17.31
C VAL A 78 9.36 10.44 -18.59
N ALA A 79 9.65 9.20 -18.98
CA ALA A 79 8.96 8.53 -20.07
C ALA A 79 8.08 7.41 -19.51
N VAL A 80 6.79 7.47 -19.79
CA VAL A 80 5.81 6.47 -19.35
C VAL A 80 5.22 5.77 -20.58
N SER A 81 5.25 4.45 -20.56
CA SER A 81 4.55 3.62 -21.53
C SER A 81 3.44 2.87 -20.83
N ILE A 82 2.21 3.14 -21.19
CA ILE A 82 1.03 2.46 -20.65
C ILE A 82 0.51 1.52 -21.72
N LEU A 83 0.52 0.23 -21.42
CA LEU A 83 -0.09 -0.79 -22.25
C LEU A 83 -1.27 -1.38 -21.47
N GLU A 84 -2.49 -1.12 -21.94
CA GLU A 84 -3.72 -1.41 -21.19
C GLU A 84 -3.71 -0.71 -19.81
N GLN A 85 -3.48 -1.46 -18.74
CA GLN A 85 -3.42 -0.97 -17.37
C GLN A 85 -2.03 -1.15 -16.73
N VAL A 86 -1.03 -1.54 -17.51
CA VAL A 86 0.35 -1.65 -17.02
C VAL A 86 1.13 -0.43 -17.46
N ALA A 87 1.59 0.35 -16.51
CA ALA A 87 2.46 1.50 -16.74
C ALA A 87 3.91 1.13 -16.47
N THR A 88 4.77 1.28 -17.47
CA THR A 88 6.23 1.24 -17.32
C THR A 88 6.71 2.68 -17.27
N THR A 89 7.24 3.10 -16.14
CA THR A 89 7.78 4.45 -15.91
C THR A 89 9.28 4.39 -15.89
N THR A 90 9.93 5.16 -16.75
CA THR A 90 11.38 5.37 -16.77
C THR A 90 11.66 6.82 -16.40
N MET A 91 12.38 7.01 -15.30
CA MET A 91 12.75 8.31 -14.77
C MET A 91 14.27 8.49 -14.93
N GLU A 92 14.68 9.53 -15.62
CA GLU A 92 16.08 9.93 -15.77
C GLU A 92 16.32 11.22 -14.99
N ILE A 93 17.21 11.16 -13.99
CA ILE A 93 17.49 12.24 -13.05
C ILE A 93 18.90 12.75 -13.33
N SER A 94 19.01 14.03 -13.64
CA SER A 94 20.30 14.71 -13.85
C SER A 94 20.77 15.31 -12.54
N LEU A 95 21.95 14.85 -12.07
CA LEU A 95 22.61 15.30 -10.85
C LEU A 95 23.83 16.13 -11.23
N SER A 96 23.98 17.33 -10.67
CA SER A 96 25.13 18.19 -10.85
C SER A 96 25.87 18.37 -9.54
N ASN A 97 27.19 18.23 -9.59
CA ASN A 97 28.10 18.59 -8.50
C ASN A 97 28.80 19.91 -8.85
N PRO A 98 28.34 21.03 -8.31
CA PRO A 98 28.96 22.34 -8.59
C PRO A 98 30.28 22.54 -7.86
N SER A 99 30.62 21.69 -6.89
CA SER A 99 31.82 21.82 -6.06
C SER A 99 33.09 21.37 -6.79
N GLY A 100 34.24 21.72 -6.20
CA GLY A 100 35.55 21.24 -6.66
C GLY A 100 35.97 19.88 -6.09
N GLN A 101 35.09 19.19 -5.35
CA GLN A 101 35.39 17.94 -4.66
C GLN A 101 34.45 16.81 -5.15
N ARG A 102 34.91 15.57 -5.05
CA ARG A 102 34.04 14.40 -5.26
C ARG A 102 33.02 14.31 -4.13
N LEU A 103 31.77 14.18 -4.47
CA LEU A 103 30.67 14.07 -3.50
C LEU A 103 29.98 12.72 -3.63
N GLU A 104 29.46 12.23 -2.51
CA GLU A 104 28.52 11.13 -2.46
C GLU A 104 27.10 11.70 -2.36
N SER A 105 26.17 11.14 -3.10
CA SER A 105 24.77 11.52 -3.05
C SER A 105 23.92 10.29 -2.75
N GLU A 106 22.99 10.43 -1.82
CA GLU A 106 21.92 9.47 -1.57
C GLU A 106 20.62 10.04 -2.12
N LEU A 107 19.96 9.25 -2.98
CA LEU A 107 18.66 9.58 -3.53
C LEU A 107 17.60 8.69 -2.90
N ILE A 108 16.52 9.31 -2.47
CA ILE A 108 15.33 8.62 -2.00
C ILE A 108 14.20 8.97 -2.96
N LEU A 109 13.76 7.97 -3.73
CA LEU A 109 12.80 8.13 -4.80
C LEU A 109 11.47 7.51 -4.41
N PRO A 110 10.36 8.26 -4.41
CA PRO A 110 9.04 7.69 -4.21
C PRO A 110 8.61 6.93 -5.46
N VAL A 111 8.08 5.75 -5.26
CA VAL A 111 7.40 4.97 -6.30
C VAL A 111 6.00 4.63 -5.82
N PRO A 112 5.02 4.51 -6.71
CA PRO A 112 3.66 4.15 -6.33
C PRO A 112 3.61 2.84 -5.55
N ASP A 113 2.58 2.68 -4.73
CA ASP A 113 2.35 1.40 -4.03
C ASP A 113 2.15 0.27 -5.05
N GLY A 114 2.73 -0.89 -4.76
CA GLY A 114 2.74 -2.01 -5.70
C GLY A 114 3.67 -1.87 -6.90
N ALA A 115 4.49 -0.81 -6.98
CA ALA A 115 5.48 -0.68 -8.03
C ALA A 115 6.57 -1.75 -7.95
N VAL A 116 6.94 -2.30 -9.11
CA VAL A 116 8.01 -3.29 -9.25
C VAL A 116 9.20 -2.65 -9.96
N ILE A 117 10.34 -2.60 -9.29
CA ILE A 117 11.57 -2.06 -9.87
C ILE A 117 12.09 -3.02 -10.94
N ARG A 118 12.26 -2.53 -12.16
CA ARG A 118 12.76 -3.30 -13.32
C ARG A 118 14.21 -3.07 -13.61
N GLY A 119 14.70 -1.88 -13.36
CA GLY A 119 16.08 -1.55 -13.63
C GLY A 119 16.50 -0.26 -12.96
N PHE A 120 17.78 -0.23 -12.64
CA PHE A 120 18.45 0.97 -12.18
C PHE A 120 19.80 1.04 -12.88
N THR A 121 20.05 2.13 -13.59
CA THR A 121 21.31 2.34 -14.30
C THR A 121 21.88 3.71 -14.01
N PHE A 122 23.21 3.82 -14.08
CA PHE A 122 23.95 5.02 -13.80
C PHE A 122 24.92 5.30 -14.97
N GLN A 123 24.96 6.53 -15.42
CA GLN A 123 25.96 6.98 -16.39
C GLN A 123 27.07 7.73 -15.67
N GLY A 124 28.21 7.10 -15.46
CA GLY A 124 29.38 7.67 -14.79
C GLY A 124 30.51 6.64 -14.63
N ALA A 125 31.67 7.08 -14.13
CA ALA A 125 32.87 6.25 -13.96
C ALA A 125 32.81 5.29 -12.75
N ALA A 126 31.72 5.24 -12.00
CA ALA A 126 31.57 4.42 -10.81
C ALA A 126 31.03 3.02 -11.12
N LYS A 127 31.29 2.07 -10.20
CA LYS A 127 30.63 0.76 -10.18
C LYS A 127 29.11 0.95 -10.09
N GLU A 128 28.37 0.00 -10.67
CA GLU A 128 26.91 0.04 -10.73
C GLU A 128 26.29 0.42 -9.37
N PRO A 129 25.44 1.47 -9.33
CA PRO A 129 24.74 1.83 -8.11
C PRO A 129 23.72 0.74 -7.77
N THR A 130 23.63 0.40 -6.50
CA THR A 130 22.62 -0.50 -6.00
C THR A 130 21.34 0.29 -5.71
N ALA A 131 20.25 -0.08 -6.35
CA ALA A 131 18.92 0.39 -5.96
C ALA A 131 18.31 -0.62 -4.98
N GLU A 132 17.97 -0.17 -3.80
CA GLU A 132 17.35 -0.98 -2.77
C GLU A 132 15.93 -0.48 -2.50
N LEU A 133 14.96 -1.40 -2.61
CA LEU A 133 13.60 -1.13 -2.17
C LEU A 133 13.60 -1.20 -0.64
N LEU A 134 13.31 -0.08 0.01
CA LEU A 134 13.28 0.00 1.46
C LEU A 134 12.10 -0.80 2.03
N ARG A 135 12.35 -1.45 3.16
CA ARG A 135 11.27 -2.03 3.96
C ARG A 135 10.34 -0.93 4.46
N LYS A 136 9.05 -1.22 4.59
CA LYS A 136 8.03 -0.23 5.01
C LYS A 136 8.43 0.47 6.32
N GLU A 137 9.00 -0.24 7.29
CA GLU A 137 9.42 0.31 8.57
C GLU A 137 10.62 1.27 8.43
N GLU A 138 11.54 0.99 7.53
CA GLU A 138 12.69 1.85 7.26
C GLU A 138 12.30 3.08 6.45
N ALA A 139 11.49 2.89 5.43
CA ALA A 139 10.88 3.98 4.66
C ALA A 139 10.12 4.94 5.58
N ARG A 140 9.39 4.41 6.56
CA ARG A 140 8.68 5.19 7.57
C ARG A 140 9.62 5.99 8.48
N LYS A 141 10.68 5.38 9.01
CA LYS A 141 11.65 6.09 9.85
C LYS A 141 12.31 7.27 9.13
N ILE A 142 12.63 7.07 7.85
CA ILE A 142 13.16 8.14 7.01
C ILE A 142 12.14 9.25 6.83
N TYR A 143 10.90 8.88 6.55
CA TYR A 143 9.80 9.83 6.45
C TYR A 143 9.57 10.61 7.75
N ASP A 144 9.46 9.92 8.88
CA ASP A 144 9.27 10.55 10.19
C ASP A 144 10.43 11.50 10.52
N ALA A 145 11.66 11.15 10.15
CA ALA A 145 12.82 12.03 10.31
C ALA A 145 12.74 13.29 9.43
N ILE A 146 12.20 13.14 8.22
CA ILE A 146 11.95 14.27 7.31
C ILE A 146 10.84 15.15 7.87
N VAL A 147 9.73 14.57 8.33
CA VAL A 147 8.60 15.29 8.94
C VAL A 147 9.02 16.05 10.18
N ALA A 148 9.83 15.41 11.06
CA ALA A 148 10.32 16.05 12.28
C ALA A 148 11.20 17.31 12.04
N GLN A 149 11.80 17.43 10.86
CA GLN A 149 12.60 18.59 10.46
C GLN A 149 11.76 19.70 9.80
N THR A 150 10.46 19.52 9.66
CA THR A 150 9.58 20.44 8.93
C THR A 150 8.85 21.39 9.85
N ARG A 151 8.76 22.64 9.43
CA ARG A 151 8.01 23.68 10.14
C ARG A 151 6.50 23.67 9.86
N ASP A 152 6.05 23.03 8.79
CA ASP A 152 4.63 22.95 8.42
C ASP A 152 4.27 21.55 7.90
N PRO A 153 3.79 20.67 8.79
CA PRO A 153 3.36 19.32 8.43
C PRO A 153 2.11 19.28 7.55
N ALA A 154 1.32 20.36 7.53
CA ALA A 154 0.03 20.41 6.83
C ALA A 154 0.12 20.35 5.29
N LEU A 155 1.34 20.48 4.73
CA LEU A 155 1.59 20.40 3.28
C LEU A 155 2.00 19.00 2.81
N LEU A 156 1.92 18.00 3.68
CA LEU A 156 2.30 16.63 3.39
C LEU A 156 1.09 15.77 3.09
N GLU A 157 0.68 15.73 1.86
CA GLU A 157 -0.18 14.66 1.37
C GLU A 157 0.67 13.40 1.14
N PHE A 158 0.77 12.53 2.13
CA PHE A 158 1.42 11.24 1.99
C PHE A 158 0.42 10.21 1.50
N ILE A 159 0.37 10.03 0.20
CA ILE A 159 -0.25 8.86 -0.39
C ILE A 159 0.74 7.70 -0.19
N SER A 160 0.29 6.54 0.30
CA SER A 160 1.07 5.32 0.51
C SER A 160 2.16 5.13 -0.56
N PHE A 161 3.44 5.35 -0.19
CA PHE A 161 4.56 5.21 -1.12
C PHE A 161 5.53 4.14 -0.66
N ASN A 162 6.05 3.40 -1.61
CA ASN A 162 7.32 2.71 -1.43
C ASN A 162 8.45 3.69 -1.75
N LEU A 163 9.52 3.61 -0.98
CA LEU A 163 10.71 4.41 -1.21
C LEU A 163 11.83 3.53 -1.76
N VAL A 164 12.49 4.02 -2.80
CA VAL A 164 13.71 3.44 -3.34
C VAL A 164 14.89 4.30 -2.91
N ARG A 165 15.82 3.71 -2.18
CA ARG A 165 17.08 4.34 -1.84
C ARG A 165 18.13 3.97 -2.86
N SER A 166 18.88 4.94 -3.34
CA SER A 166 20.05 4.75 -4.16
C SER A 166 21.19 5.61 -3.69
N SER A 167 22.35 5.01 -3.47
CA SER A 167 23.59 5.73 -3.19
C SER A 167 24.39 5.90 -4.48
N VAL A 168 24.75 7.13 -4.81
CA VAL A 168 25.53 7.49 -5.99
C VAL A 168 26.87 8.02 -5.55
N PHE A 169 27.93 7.30 -5.86
CA PHE A 169 29.30 7.73 -5.55
C PHE A 169 30.31 7.16 -6.56
N PRO A 170 31.28 7.95 -6.98
CA PRO A 170 31.42 9.40 -6.78
C PRO A 170 30.61 10.22 -7.80
N VAL A 171 30.13 11.37 -7.37
CA VAL A 171 29.71 12.44 -8.29
C VAL A 171 30.92 13.33 -8.51
N GLU A 172 31.50 13.30 -9.72
CA GLU A 172 32.75 13.99 -10.02
C GLU A 172 32.60 15.51 -9.88
N PRO A 173 33.70 16.23 -9.55
CA PRO A 173 33.71 17.68 -9.44
C PRO A 173 33.27 18.36 -10.73
N ARG A 174 32.43 19.40 -10.61
CA ARG A 174 31.97 20.25 -11.74
C ARG A 174 31.40 19.43 -12.90
N SER A 175 30.76 18.31 -12.59
CA SER A 175 30.18 17.41 -13.58
C SER A 175 28.68 17.20 -13.37
N THR A 176 28.02 16.74 -14.42
CA THR A 176 26.63 16.30 -14.37
C THR A 176 26.58 14.81 -14.70
N GLN A 177 25.84 14.07 -13.90
CA GLN A 177 25.65 12.64 -14.06
C GLN A 177 24.17 12.31 -14.15
N LYS A 178 23.82 11.22 -14.82
CA LYS A 178 22.44 10.78 -15.01
C LYS A 178 22.19 9.45 -14.34
N ILE A 179 21.07 9.37 -13.64
CA ILE A 179 20.55 8.14 -13.04
C ILE A 179 19.26 7.81 -13.72
N ARG A 180 19.05 6.55 -14.05
CA ARG A 180 17.82 6.05 -14.65
C ARG A 180 17.23 4.99 -13.75
N LEU A 181 15.99 5.24 -13.30
CA LEU A 181 15.15 4.28 -12.58
C LEU A 181 14.00 3.87 -13.49
N THR A 182 13.77 2.56 -13.63
CA THR A 182 12.61 2.02 -14.35
C THR A 182 11.80 1.15 -13.42
N TYR A 183 10.50 1.41 -13.33
CA TYR A 183 9.56 0.59 -12.58
C TYR A 183 8.25 0.37 -13.34
N GLU A 184 7.57 -0.69 -12.97
CA GLU A 184 6.25 -1.02 -13.50
C GLU A 184 5.19 -0.92 -12.39
N THR A 185 4.02 -0.42 -12.78
CA THR A 185 2.87 -0.28 -11.88
C THR A 185 1.61 -0.75 -12.59
N LEU A 186 0.76 -1.44 -11.86
CA LEU A 186 -0.58 -1.74 -12.31
C LEU A 186 -1.48 -0.55 -11.98
N LEU A 187 -2.15 -0.02 -13.01
CA LEU A 187 -3.02 1.14 -12.85
C LEU A 187 -4.40 0.72 -12.34
N THR A 188 -4.96 1.55 -11.48
CA THR A 188 -6.33 1.36 -10.99
C THR A 188 -7.32 1.86 -12.01
N ALA A 189 -8.30 1.03 -12.34
CA ALA A 189 -9.44 1.42 -13.16
C ALA A 189 -10.70 1.57 -12.30
N GLU A 190 -11.42 2.65 -12.49
CA GLU A 190 -12.76 2.88 -11.93
C GLU A 190 -13.76 2.99 -13.09
N GLY A 191 -14.44 1.91 -13.38
CA GLY A 191 -15.30 1.83 -14.56
C GLY A 191 -14.51 2.00 -15.85
N SER A 192 -14.83 3.05 -16.61
CA SER A 192 -14.10 3.40 -17.84
C SER A 192 -12.87 4.25 -17.60
N ARG A 193 -12.64 4.77 -16.38
CA ARG A 193 -11.52 5.66 -16.05
C ARG A 193 -10.33 4.87 -15.54
N VAL A 194 -9.16 5.14 -16.08
CA VAL A 194 -7.89 4.65 -15.61
C VAL A 194 -7.04 5.83 -15.15
N ASP A 195 -6.46 5.72 -13.96
CA ASP A 195 -5.68 6.77 -13.35
C ASP A 195 -4.20 6.38 -13.25
N TYR A 196 -3.33 7.29 -13.66
CA TYR A 196 -1.88 7.21 -13.50
C TYR A 196 -1.40 8.34 -12.58
N ILE A 197 -0.58 8.00 -11.60
CA ILE A 197 0.00 8.96 -10.66
C ILE A 197 1.52 8.80 -10.68
N LEU A 198 2.22 9.90 -10.97
CA LEU A 198 3.66 10.01 -10.79
C LEU A 198 3.91 10.80 -9.50
N PRO A 199 4.42 10.18 -8.43
CA PRO A 199 4.72 10.88 -7.19
C PRO A 199 5.78 11.98 -7.43
N ARG A 200 5.52 13.17 -6.91
CA ARG A 200 6.43 14.33 -6.96
C ARG A 200 6.30 15.12 -5.67
N SER A 201 7.28 16.00 -5.43
CA SER A 201 7.19 16.96 -4.35
C SER A 201 6.05 17.97 -4.56
N GLU A 202 5.33 18.30 -3.51
CA GLU A 202 4.32 19.37 -3.49
C GLU A 202 4.90 20.73 -3.03
N SER A 203 6.21 20.85 -2.91
CA SER A 203 6.84 22.10 -2.50
C SER A 203 6.54 23.25 -3.47
N VAL A 204 6.08 24.37 -2.93
CA VAL A 204 5.76 25.59 -3.68
C VAL A 204 6.99 26.23 -4.35
N GLU A 205 8.19 25.90 -3.86
CA GLU A 205 9.47 26.42 -4.39
C GLU A 205 10.21 25.38 -5.25
N TYR A 206 9.48 24.64 -6.06
CA TYR A 206 10.05 23.61 -6.90
C TYR A 206 10.71 24.21 -8.14
N ASN A 207 12.04 24.27 -8.16
CA ASN A 207 12.80 24.89 -9.26
C ASN A 207 13.27 23.90 -10.33
N VAL A 208 13.11 22.60 -10.10
CA VAL A 208 13.58 21.57 -11.03
C VAL A 208 12.53 21.30 -12.11
N PRO A 209 12.86 21.42 -13.41
CA PRO A 209 11.92 21.08 -14.48
C PRO A 209 11.72 19.58 -14.57
N TRP A 210 10.47 19.15 -14.73
CA TRP A 210 10.07 17.78 -14.99
C TRP A 210 9.41 17.66 -16.36
N HIS A 211 10.10 17.01 -17.29
CA HIS A 211 9.56 16.73 -18.60
C HIS A 211 8.91 15.34 -18.58
N VAL A 212 7.61 15.31 -18.56
CA VAL A 212 6.84 14.05 -18.49
C VAL A 212 6.18 13.80 -19.84
N SER A 213 6.42 12.63 -20.40
CA SER A 213 5.77 12.12 -21.61
C SER A 213 5.12 10.76 -21.30
N VAL A 214 3.87 10.58 -21.72
CA VAL A 214 3.09 9.36 -21.51
C VAL A 214 2.57 8.88 -22.86
N ASN A 215 2.87 7.62 -23.19
CA ASN A 215 2.30 6.95 -24.37
C ASN A 215 1.33 5.87 -23.89
N ILE A 216 0.07 5.99 -24.26
CA ILE A 216 -1.01 5.09 -23.88
C ILE A 216 -1.40 4.28 -25.11
N VAL A 217 -1.43 2.96 -24.95
CA VAL A 217 -1.92 2.02 -25.96
C VAL A 217 -2.92 1.08 -25.29
N THR A 218 -4.11 1.03 -25.86
CA THR A 218 -5.23 0.20 -25.38
C THR A 218 -5.81 -0.60 -26.53
N LYS A 219 -6.48 -1.72 -26.25
CA LYS A 219 -7.24 -2.47 -27.27
C LYS A 219 -8.53 -1.76 -27.67
N LYS A 220 -9.08 -1.00 -26.76
CA LYS A 220 -10.33 -0.27 -26.95
C LYS A 220 -10.07 1.20 -27.20
N PRO A 221 -11.02 1.91 -27.82
CA PRO A 221 -10.89 3.33 -28.05
C PRO A 221 -10.68 4.11 -26.73
N ILE A 222 -9.81 5.11 -26.78
CA ILE A 222 -9.62 6.07 -25.69
C ILE A 222 -10.51 7.27 -26.00
N SER A 223 -11.53 7.50 -25.20
CA SER A 223 -12.45 8.62 -25.45
C SER A 223 -11.81 9.96 -25.14
N THR A 224 -11.16 10.09 -23.99
CA THR A 224 -10.48 11.33 -23.58
C THR A 224 -9.38 11.07 -22.57
N ALA A 225 -8.49 12.06 -22.37
CA ALA A 225 -7.54 12.13 -21.28
C ALA A 225 -7.49 13.54 -20.71
N TYR A 226 -7.30 13.66 -19.41
CA TYR A 226 -7.16 14.94 -18.71
C TYR A 226 -6.21 14.81 -17.52
N SER A 227 -5.62 15.90 -17.13
CA SER A 227 -4.82 15.98 -15.91
C SER A 227 -5.43 17.03 -14.98
N PRO A 228 -5.81 16.64 -13.74
CA PRO A 228 -6.31 17.61 -12.76
C PRO A 228 -5.18 18.43 -12.12
N SER A 229 -3.91 18.00 -12.29
CA SER A 229 -2.76 18.58 -11.59
C SER A 229 -1.89 19.47 -12.47
N HIS A 230 -1.77 19.18 -13.76
CA HIS A 230 -0.86 19.88 -14.67
C HIS A 230 -1.53 20.13 -16.01
N LYS A 231 -1.18 21.22 -16.65
CA LYS A 231 -1.57 21.46 -18.05
C LYS A 231 -0.88 20.45 -18.95
N ILE A 232 -1.64 19.78 -19.81
CA ILE A 232 -1.16 18.74 -20.71
C ILE A 232 -1.44 19.08 -22.17
N GLU A 233 -0.58 18.56 -23.04
CA GLU A 233 -0.76 18.49 -24.48
C GLU A 233 -0.99 17.04 -24.88
N THR A 234 -1.98 16.81 -25.76
CA THR A 234 -2.34 15.47 -26.22
C THR A 234 -2.18 15.36 -27.74
N ASN A 235 -1.66 14.23 -28.19
CA ASN A 235 -1.56 13.87 -29.59
C ASN A 235 -2.08 12.45 -29.81
N ARG A 236 -3.12 12.30 -30.61
CA ARG A 236 -3.80 11.04 -30.86
C ARG A 236 -3.30 10.38 -32.13
N LYS A 237 -3.01 9.06 -32.05
CA LYS A 237 -2.71 8.20 -33.21
C LYS A 237 -3.79 7.11 -33.32
N GLY A 238 -4.86 7.40 -34.07
CA GLY A 238 -6.03 6.53 -34.13
C GLY A 238 -6.84 6.56 -32.82
N ASP A 239 -7.74 5.61 -32.65
CA ASP A 239 -8.69 5.62 -31.52
C ASP A 239 -8.12 5.02 -30.24
N SER A 240 -7.14 4.12 -30.35
CA SER A 240 -6.61 3.34 -29.22
C SER A 240 -5.19 3.74 -28.80
N GLN A 241 -4.62 4.80 -29.39
CA GLN A 241 -3.28 5.29 -29.03
C GLN A 241 -3.31 6.80 -28.75
N LEU A 242 -2.75 7.19 -27.63
CA LEU A 242 -2.69 8.57 -27.18
C LEU A 242 -1.32 8.90 -26.59
N SER A 243 -0.68 9.96 -27.07
CA SER A 243 0.51 10.53 -26.45
C SER A 243 0.13 11.77 -25.66
N VAL A 244 0.62 11.89 -24.45
CA VAL A 244 0.39 12.99 -23.52
C VAL A 244 1.72 13.56 -23.08
N ARG A 245 1.83 14.89 -22.96
CA ARG A 245 3.00 15.58 -22.39
C ARG A 245 2.55 16.66 -21.42
N ILE A 246 3.35 16.94 -20.40
CA ILE A 246 3.17 18.18 -19.65
C ILE A 246 3.53 19.34 -20.56
N ALA A 247 2.69 20.37 -20.59
CA ALA A 247 2.93 21.58 -21.38
C ALA A 247 4.21 22.29 -20.92
N ALA A 248 4.91 22.96 -21.85
CA ALA A 248 6.20 23.59 -21.59
C ALA A 248 6.15 24.64 -20.47
N ASP A 249 5.03 25.32 -20.32
CA ASP A 249 4.77 26.30 -19.26
C ASP A 249 4.45 25.68 -17.88
N ALA A 250 4.16 24.36 -17.83
CA ALA A 250 3.78 23.62 -16.62
C ALA A 250 4.88 22.67 -16.08
N VAL A 251 6.05 22.58 -16.73
CA VAL A 251 7.12 21.64 -16.31
C VAL A 251 7.70 21.93 -14.92
N ARG A 252 7.47 23.11 -14.38
CA ARG A 252 7.92 23.53 -13.04
C ARG A 252 6.80 23.59 -12.02
N GLU A 253 5.56 23.27 -12.40
CA GLU A 253 4.43 23.23 -11.46
C GLU A 253 4.70 22.15 -10.40
N PRO A 254 4.48 22.45 -9.11
CA PRO A 254 4.68 21.49 -8.03
C PRO A 254 3.58 20.44 -7.99
N GLY A 255 3.81 19.40 -7.17
CA GLY A 255 2.82 18.39 -6.89
C GLY A 255 2.92 17.14 -7.77
N ALA A 256 2.22 16.08 -7.35
CA ALA A 256 2.17 14.83 -8.08
C ALA A 256 1.51 15.02 -9.46
N PHE A 257 2.14 14.50 -10.52
CA PHE A 257 1.49 14.47 -11.83
C PHE A 257 0.40 13.39 -11.84
N ARG A 258 -0.83 13.82 -12.06
CA ARG A 258 -2.02 12.96 -12.15
C ARG A 258 -2.57 12.99 -13.56
N LEU A 259 -2.78 11.83 -14.14
CA LEU A 259 -3.35 11.67 -15.46
C LEU A 259 -4.49 10.66 -15.39
N SER A 260 -5.67 11.06 -15.87
CA SER A 260 -6.81 10.17 -16.03
C SER A 260 -7.15 10.03 -17.51
N TYR A 261 -7.46 8.82 -17.97
CA TYR A 261 -7.98 8.61 -19.30
C TYR A 261 -9.17 7.65 -19.27
N LEU A 262 -10.09 7.85 -20.22
CA LEU A 262 -11.32 7.06 -20.32
C LEU A 262 -11.23 6.09 -21.49
N VAL A 263 -11.51 4.82 -21.21
CA VAL A 263 -11.57 3.73 -22.19
C VAL A 263 -13.00 3.28 -22.38
N GLU A 264 -13.43 3.07 -23.61
CA GLU A 264 -14.79 2.62 -23.90
C GLU A 264 -15.00 1.14 -23.52
N HIS A 265 -16.08 0.84 -22.81
CA HIS A 265 -16.42 -0.51 -22.33
C HIS A 265 -17.88 -0.89 -22.62
N ASP A 266 -18.06 -1.99 -23.38
CA ASP A 266 -19.41 -2.54 -23.66
C ASP A 266 -19.69 -3.86 -22.93
N SER A 267 -18.68 -4.55 -22.37
CA SER A 267 -18.83 -5.87 -21.72
C SER A 267 -17.67 -6.20 -20.79
N VAL A 268 -17.73 -7.35 -20.11
CA VAL A 268 -16.56 -7.90 -19.38
C VAL A 268 -15.38 -8.02 -20.32
N THR A 269 -14.31 -7.32 -19.99
CA THR A 269 -13.07 -7.33 -20.77
C THR A 269 -12.01 -8.11 -20.03
N ALA A 270 -11.19 -8.84 -20.76
CA ALA A 270 -10.01 -9.48 -20.19
C ALA A 270 -8.82 -9.33 -21.13
N SER A 271 -7.64 -9.14 -20.53
CA SER A 271 -6.36 -9.07 -21.22
C SER A 271 -5.36 -9.97 -20.52
N MET A 272 -4.57 -10.69 -21.27
CA MET A 272 -3.47 -11.51 -20.73
C MET A 272 -2.14 -11.04 -21.30
N PHE A 273 -1.20 -10.80 -20.42
CA PHE A 273 0.20 -10.59 -20.76
C PHE A 273 0.95 -11.89 -20.46
N ALA A 274 1.67 -12.40 -21.41
CA ALA A 274 2.46 -13.62 -21.27
C ALA A 274 3.96 -13.29 -21.35
N TYR A 275 4.72 -13.88 -20.45
CA TYR A 275 6.18 -13.85 -20.47
C TYR A 275 6.68 -15.29 -20.60
N PRO A 276 7.08 -15.71 -21.83
CA PRO A 276 7.61 -17.03 -22.04
C PRO A 276 8.91 -17.27 -21.27
N ASP A 277 9.00 -18.40 -20.60
CA ASP A 277 10.21 -18.85 -19.92
C ASP A 277 10.56 -20.27 -20.41
N PRO A 278 11.55 -20.42 -21.28
CA PRO A 278 11.95 -21.73 -21.84
C PRO A 278 12.33 -22.76 -20.77
N LYS A 279 12.78 -22.31 -19.58
CA LYS A 279 13.20 -23.21 -18.50
C LYS A 279 12.01 -23.82 -17.77
N SER A 280 10.84 -23.19 -17.83
CA SER A 280 9.63 -23.65 -17.12
C SER A 280 8.69 -24.47 -18.00
N GLY A 281 9.00 -24.66 -19.29
CA GLY A 281 8.14 -25.35 -20.26
C GLY A 281 6.86 -24.59 -20.59
N GLY A 282 6.85 -23.28 -20.41
CA GLY A 282 5.73 -22.37 -20.64
C GLY A 282 6.14 -20.94 -20.31
N GLY A 283 5.61 -20.37 -19.24
CA GLY A 283 5.98 -19.03 -18.81
C GLY A 283 5.08 -18.50 -17.69
N TYR A 284 5.19 -17.21 -17.49
CA TYR A 284 4.39 -16.47 -16.51
C TYR A 284 3.30 -15.68 -17.21
N PHE A 285 2.18 -15.45 -16.55
CA PHE A 285 1.12 -14.60 -17.08
C PHE A 285 0.61 -13.60 -16.03
N LEU A 286 0.15 -12.47 -16.53
CA LEU A 286 -0.69 -11.51 -15.83
C LEU A 286 -2.03 -11.47 -16.57
N LEU A 287 -3.11 -11.86 -15.91
CA LEU A 287 -4.47 -11.74 -16.42
C LEU A 287 -5.17 -10.58 -15.74
N LEU A 288 -5.64 -9.64 -16.55
CA LEU A 288 -6.48 -8.54 -16.12
C LEU A 288 -7.90 -8.79 -16.63
N ALA A 289 -8.90 -8.74 -15.76
CA ALA A 289 -10.29 -8.79 -16.16
C ALA A 289 -11.08 -7.70 -15.44
N GLY A 290 -11.80 -6.90 -16.21
CA GLY A 290 -12.68 -5.82 -15.74
C GLY A 290 -14.13 -6.13 -16.02
N LEU A 291 -15.01 -5.73 -15.09
CA LEU A 291 -16.45 -5.80 -15.27
C LEU A 291 -16.96 -4.52 -15.94
N PRO A 292 -18.07 -4.57 -16.70
CA PRO A 292 -18.65 -3.36 -17.28
C PRO A 292 -19.11 -2.40 -16.20
N ALA A 293 -18.84 -1.11 -16.39
CA ALA A 293 -19.14 -0.04 -15.43
C ALA A 293 -20.65 0.16 -15.15
N LYS A 294 -21.52 -0.37 -15.99
CA LYS A 294 -22.99 -0.37 -15.79
C LYS A 294 -23.55 -1.67 -16.29
N PRO A 295 -23.78 -2.65 -15.42
CA PRO A 295 -24.63 -3.77 -15.79
C PRO A 295 -26.01 -3.23 -16.12
N ALA A 296 -26.60 -3.68 -17.23
CA ALA A 296 -27.91 -3.21 -17.72
C ALA A 296 -29.08 -3.46 -16.73
N ASP A 297 -28.86 -4.15 -15.62
CA ASP A 297 -29.83 -4.52 -14.59
C ASP A 297 -29.44 -3.96 -13.22
N HIS A 298 -29.44 -2.63 -13.03
CA HIS A 298 -29.20 -1.98 -11.73
C HIS A 298 -30.18 -2.38 -10.61
N ASP A 299 -31.37 -2.89 -10.97
CA ASP A 299 -32.42 -3.28 -10.00
C ASP A 299 -32.14 -4.59 -9.24
N LYS A 300 -31.02 -5.27 -9.48
CA LYS A 300 -30.71 -6.60 -8.90
C LYS A 300 -29.37 -6.65 -8.17
N SER A 301 -29.03 -5.59 -7.44
CA SER A 301 -27.85 -5.66 -6.57
C SER A 301 -27.99 -6.76 -5.51
N ILE A 302 -26.88 -7.43 -5.21
CA ILE A 302 -26.85 -8.39 -4.08
C ILE A 302 -26.93 -7.57 -2.80
N LYS A 303 -27.99 -7.78 -2.00
CA LYS A 303 -28.13 -7.12 -0.69
C LYS A 303 -26.97 -7.45 0.23
N ARG A 304 -26.56 -6.51 1.03
CA ARG A 304 -25.43 -6.62 1.96
C ARG A 304 -25.92 -6.87 3.38
N GLU A 305 -25.11 -7.62 4.11
CA GLU A 305 -25.15 -7.66 5.57
C GLU A 305 -23.84 -7.06 6.09
N VAL A 306 -23.88 -5.89 6.69
CA VAL A 306 -22.70 -5.14 7.11
C VAL A 306 -22.55 -5.16 8.62
N THR A 307 -21.47 -5.73 9.13
CA THR A 307 -21.09 -5.64 10.56
C THR A 307 -19.98 -4.61 10.70
N LEU A 308 -20.27 -3.52 11.41
CA LEU A 308 -19.29 -2.52 11.81
C LEU A 308 -18.59 -3.00 13.10
N VAL A 309 -17.26 -3.10 13.08
CA VAL A 309 -16.45 -3.42 14.27
C VAL A 309 -15.53 -2.24 14.53
N ILE A 310 -15.79 -1.53 15.61
CA ILE A 310 -15.19 -0.22 15.86
C ILE A 310 -14.41 -0.26 17.16
N ASP A 311 -13.13 0.06 17.05
CA ASP A 311 -12.25 0.29 18.18
C ASP A 311 -12.70 1.53 18.95
N ARG A 312 -12.87 1.37 20.26
CA ARG A 312 -13.09 2.46 21.20
C ARG A 312 -12.08 2.44 22.35
N SER A 313 -10.88 1.96 22.08
CA SER A 313 -9.77 1.99 23.04
C SER A 313 -9.33 3.42 23.37
N GLY A 314 -8.50 3.57 24.39
CA GLY A 314 -8.06 4.89 24.88
C GLY A 314 -7.35 5.73 23.83
N SER A 315 -6.63 5.11 22.88
CA SER A 315 -5.94 5.76 21.76
C SER A 315 -6.86 6.43 20.75
N MET A 316 -8.14 5.98 20.70
CA MET A 316 -9.17 6.58 19.85
C MET A 316 -9.70 7.93 20.40
N ASN A 317 -9.27 8.35 21.58
CA ASN A 317 -9.81 9.58 22.21
C ASN A 317 -9.54 10.83 21.36
N GLY A 318 -10.46 11.78 21.39
CA GLY A 318 -10.39 13.03 20.64
C GLY A 318 -11.01 12.90 19.23
N GLU A 319 -10.32 13.38 18.23
CA GLU A 319 -10.83 13.47 16.85
C GLU A 319 -11.14 12.11 16.23
N LYS A 320 -10.30 11.10 16.48
CA LYS A 320 -10.46 9.75 15.92
C LYS A 320 -11.81 9.11 16.26
N ILE A 321 -12.26 9.22 17.51
CA ILE A 321 -13.55 8.64 17.92
C ILE A 321 -14.74 9.38 17.30
N GLU A 322 -14.63 10.70 17.10
CA GLU A 322 -15.65 11.48 16.40
C GLU A 322 -15.74 11.09 14.93
N GLN A 323 -14.60 11.00 14.24
CA GLN A 323 -14.53 10.55 12.85
C GLN A 323 -15.05 9.10 12.70
N ALA A 324 -14.73 8.20 13.65
CA ALA A 324 -15.26 6.84 13.65
C ALA A 324 -16.79 6.79 13.84
N ARG A 325 -17.34 7.69 14.68
CA ARG A 325 -18.80 7.86 14.80
C ARG A 325 -19.42 8.31 13.49
N GLU A 326 -18.85 9.34 12.89
CA GLU A 326 -19.36 9.88 11.63
C GLU A 326 -19.29 8.82 10.52
N ALA A 327 -18.16 8.10 10.41
CA ALA A 327 -18.02 6.98 9.48
C ALA A 327 -19.13 5.93 9.68
N ALA A 328 -19.39 5.53 10.93
CA ALA A 328 -20.43 4.56 11.25
C ALA A 328 -21.82 5.07 10.89
N LEU A 329 -22.13 6.34 11.18
CA LEU A 329 -23.40 6.97 10.81
C LEU A 329 -23.60 7.02 9.30
N GLN A 330 -22.55 7.34 8.54
CA GLN A 330 -22.59 7.36 7.08
C GLN A 330 -22.81 5.96 6.50
N VAL A 331 -22.16 4.92 7.06
CA VAL A 331 -22.40 3.53 6.62
C VAL A 331 -23.85 3.13 6.86
N ILE A 332 -24.39 3.37 8.07
CA ILE A 332 -25.79 3.02 8.37
C ILE A 332 -26.76 3.80 7.47
N ALA A 333 -26.50 5.08 7.22
CA ALA A 333 -27.33 5.89 6.33
C ALA A 333 -27.26 5.38 4.87
N GLY A 334 -26.10 4.94 4.42
CA GLY A 334 -25.86 4.50 3.04
C GLY A 334 -26.29 3.05 2.73
N LEU A 335 -26.73 2.28 3.73
CA LEU A 335 -27.39 0.99 3.48
C LEU A 335 -28.79 1.23 2.89
N GLU A 336 -29.25 0.30 2.06
CA GLU A 336 -30.62 0.32 1.53
C GLU A 336 -31.59 -0.34 2.50
N ASP A 337 -32.85 0.05 2.41
CA ASP A 337 -33.91 -0.59 3.22
C ASP A 337 -34.02 -2.08 2.87
N GLY A 338 -34.05 -2.90 3.91
CA GLY A 338 -34.05 -4.36 3.77
C GLY A 338 -32.67 -4.97 3.60
N GLU A 339 -31.57 -4.22 3.62
CA GLU A 339 -30.23 -4.71 3.93
C GLU A 339 -30.10 -4.97 5.43
N ALA A 340 -29.10 -5.72 5.85
CA ALA A 340 -28.91 -6.03 7.27
C ALA A 340 -27.63 -5.39 7.82
N PHE A 341 -27.62 -5.10 9.12
CA PHE A 341 -26.42 -4.60 9.78
C PHE A 341 -26.30 -5.05 11.23
N ASN A 342 -25.08 -4.97 11.78
CA ASN A 342 -24.79 -5.00 13.20
C ASN A 342 -23.65 -4.02 13.51
N ILE A 343 -23.52 -3.64 14.78
CA ILE A 343 -22.45 -2.76 15.26
C ILE A 343 -21.82 -3.43 16.48
N ILE A 344 -20.52 -3.57 16.46
CA ILE A 344 -19.72 -4.12 17.54
C ILE A 344 -18.72 -3.06 17.96
N LEU A 345 -18.82 -2.63 19.21
CA LEU A 345 -17.87 -1.72 19.85
C LEU A 345 -16.94 -2.53 20.73
N TYR A 346 -15.64 -2.30 20.62
CA TYR A 346 -14.69 -3.03 21.44
C TYR A 346 -13.59 -2.14 22.03
N ASN A 347 -13.13 -2.57 23.17
CA ASN A 347 -11.94 -2.09 23.87
C ASN A 347 -11.31 -3.29 24.60
N GLU A 348 -11.24 -3.31 25.92
CA GLU A 348 -10.91 -4.52 26.72
C GLU A 348 -12.00 -5.58 26.60
N GLY A 349 -13.27 -5.15 26.48
CA GLY A 349 -14.43 -5.99 26.27
C GLY A 349 -15.08 -5.74 24.90
N VAL A 350 -16.02 -6.59 24.56
CA VAL A 350 -16.79 -6.53 23.31
C VAL A 350 -18.26 -6.31 23.62
N GLU A 351 -18.87 -5.34 22.96
CA GLU A 351 -20.27 -4.96 23.12
C GLU A 351 -20.94 -4.91 21.75
N SER A 352 -22.00 -5.68 21.56
CA SER A 352 -22.73 -5.75 20.30
C SER A 352 -24.07 -4.99 20.41
N PHE A 353 -24.42 -4.25 19.37
CA PHE A 353 -25.71 -3.58 19.24
C PHE A 353 -26.86 -4.59 19.28
N ALA A 354 -26.69 -5.72 18.60
CA ALA A 354 -27.62 -6.82 18.58
C ALA A 354 -26.90 -8.18 18.57
N THR A 355 -27.54 -9.23 19.08
CA THR A 355 -26.99 -10.59 19.07
C THR A 355 -26.91 -11.22 17.68
N GLN A 356 -27.74 -10.74 16.76
CA GLN A 356 -27.78 -11.11 15.33
C GLN A 356 -27.91 -9.85 14.47
N PRO A 357 -27.46 -9.85 13.21
CA PRO A 357 -27.69 -8.73 12.31
C PRO A 357 -29.18 -8.39 12.19
N VAL A 358 -29.51 -7.12 12.27
CA VAL A 358 -30.88 -6.60 12.15
C VAL A 358 -31.14 -6.05 10.77
N ILE A 359 -32.37 -6.14 10.30
CA ILE A 359 -32.78 -5.55 9.01
C ILE A 359 -32.91 -4.04 9.20
N LYS A 360 -32.31 -3.28 8.25
CA LYS A 360 -32.43 -1.82 8.23
C LYS A 360 -33.86 -1.40 7.96
N ASN A 361 -34.37 -0.59 8.85
CA ASN A 361 -35.62 0.17 8.76
C ASN A 361 -35.48 1.44 9.60
N GLU A 362 -36.53 2.25 9.71
CA GLU A 362 -36.51 3.51 10.46
C GLU A 362 -36.21 3.30 11.93
N GLU A 363 -36.83 2.30 12.57
CA GLU A 363 -36.66 2.00 13.99
C GLU A 363 -35.24 1.54 14.31
N THR A 364 -34.72 0.56 13.59
CA THR A 364 -33.34 0.04 13.76
C THR A 364 -32.30 1.09 13.44
N THR A 365 -32.55 1.95 12.45
CA THR A 365 -31.67 3.08 12.11
C THR A 365 -31.61 4.11 13.24
N LYS A 366 -32.76 4.44 13.85
CA LYS A 366 -32.80 5.36 14.99
C LYS A 366 -32.05 4.79 16.18
N ALA A 367 -32.31 3.53 16.54
CA ALA A 367 -31.63 2.85 17.65
C ALA A 367 -30.10 2.77 17.41
N ALA A 368 -29.66 2.45 16.19
CA ALA A 368 -28.24 2.41 15.84
C ALA A 368 -27.57 3.79 15.99
N ARG A 369 -28.24 4.86 15.57
CA ARG A 369 -27.72 6.23 15.74
C ARG A 369 -27.49 6.58 17.20
N GLU A 370 -28.44 6.25 18.10
CA GLU A 370 -28.29 6.49 19.54
C GLU A 370 -27.14 5.64 20.12
N TYR A 371 -27.01 4.39 19.68
CA TYR A 371 -25.94 3.50 20.10
C TYR A 371 -24.55 4.04 19.70
N ILE A 372 -24.40 4.49 18.43
CA ILE A 372 -23.16 5.08 17.92
C ILE A 372 -22.81 6.38 18.67
N LYS A 373 -23.80 7.27 18.91
CA LYS A 373 -23.60 8.52 19.64
C LYS A 373 -23.14 8.32 21.08
N ALA A 374 -23.54 7.22 21.71
CA ALA A 374 -23.15 6.89 23.08
C ALA A 374 -21.72 6.34 23.20
N MET A 375 -21.05 6.04 22.09
CA MET A 375 -19.70 5.49 22.04
C MET A 375 -18.68 6.44 22.71
N LYS A 376 -17.84 5.91 23.60
CA LYS A 376 -16.79 6.65 24.29
C LYS A 376 -15.48 5.87 24.27
N ALA A 377 -14.39 6.58 24.00
CA ALA A 377 -13.05 5.99 24.01
C ALA A 377 -12.57 5.71 25.43
N ARG A 378 -12.10 4.48 25.70
CA ARG A 378 -11.51 4.06 26.97
C ARG A 378 -10.87 2.67 26.88
N GLY A 379 -9.93 2.38 27.77
CA GLY A 379 -9.36 1.03 27.97
C GLY A 379 -8.38 0.60 26.90
N GLY A 380 -8.10 -0.70 26.82
CA GLY A 380 -7.16 -1.33 25.88
C GLY A 380 -7.84 -1.82 24.60
N THR A 381 -7.11 -2.61 23.79
CA THR A 381 -7.51 -3.02 22.42
C THR A 381 -7.54 -4.55 22.32
N ASN A 382 -8.74 -5.15 22.28
CA ASN A 382 -8.95 -6.60 22.16
C ASN A 382 -9.45 -6.97 20.76
N ILE A 383 -8.53 -7.00 19.80
CA ILE A 383 -8.82 -7.33 18.38
C ILE A 383 -9.34 -8.76 18.25
N HIS A 384 -8.76 -9.71 18.99
CA HIS A 384 -9.11 -11.12 18.87
C HIS A 384 -10.58 -11.40 19.16
N ASP A 385 -11.09 -10.95 20.32
CA ASP A 385 -12.45 -11.25 20.72
C ASP A 385 -13.48 -10.46 19.91
N SER A 386 -13.12 -9.25 19.44
CA SER A 386 -13.96 -8.48 18.55
C SER A 386 -14.16 -9.17 17.18
N LEU A 387 -13.11 -9.81 16.64
CA LEU A 387 -13.21 -10.62 15.43
C LEU A 387 -14.07 -11.88 15.67
N LEU A 388 -13.88 -12.58 16.79
CA LEU A 388 -14.71 -13.75 17.14
C LEU A 388 -16.19 -13.38 17.19
N GLU A 389 -16.52 -12.25 17.84
CA GLU A 389 -17.90 -11.77 17.93
C GLU A 389 -18.46 -11.43 16.54
N ALA A 390 -17.71 -10.76 15.69
CA ALA A 390 -18.12 -10.41 14.33
C ALA A 390 -18.36 -11.63 13.44
N LEU A 391 -17.64 -12.72 13.68
CA LEU A 391 -17.70 -13.94 12.85
C LEU A 391 -18.74 -14.96 13.36
N ARG A 392 -19.22 -14.82 14.59
CA ARG A 392 -20.13 -15.75 15.25
C ARG A 392 -21.53 -15.81 14.64
N PRO A 393 -22.22 -14.68 14.34
CA PRO A 393 -23.59 -14.71 13.86
C PRO A 393 -23.73 -15.41 12.51
N LYS A 394 -24.87 -16.11 12.32
CA LYS A 394 -25.20 -16.65 11.00
C LYS A 394 -25.67 -15.51 10.09
N PRO A 395 -25.15 -15.42 8.85
CA PRO A 395 -25.58 -14.38 7.91
C PRO A 395 -27.06 -14.49 7.53
N VAL A 396 -27.64 -13.35 7.22
CA VAL A 396 -29.00 -13.30 6.64
C VAL A 396 -28.98 -13.96 5.27
N LYS A 397 -29.91 -14.88 5.05
CA LYS A 397 -29.97 -15.67 3.82
C LYS A 397 -30.09 -14.77 2.58
N GLY A 398 -29.20 -14.98 1.63
CA GLY A 398 -29.20 -14.26 0.35
C GLY A 398 -28.49 -12.91 0.36
N MET A 399 -27.91 -12.53 1.49
CA MET A 399 -27.09 -11.33 1.60
C MET A 399 -25.61 -11.64 1.58
N LEU A 400 -24.80 -10.69 1.12
CA LEU A 400 -23.35 -10.76 1.18
C LEU A 400 -22.88 -10.30 2.55
N PRO A 401 -22.23 -11.15 3.36
CA PRO A 401 -21.77 -10.79 4.68
C PRO A 401 -20.43 -10.05 4.59
N ILE A 402 -20.42 -8.80 5.08
CA ILE A 402 -19.29 -7.88 5.08
C ILE A 402 -19.00 -7.44 6.50
N VAL A 403 -17.73 -7.38 6.87
CA VAL A 403 -17.24 -6.76 8.12
C VAL A 403 -16.40 -5.55 7.76
N LEU A 404 -16.70 -4.40 8.34
CA LEU A 404 -15.86 -3.20 8.30
C LEU A 404 -15.19 -3.08 9.67
N PHE A 405 -13.91 -3.42 9.71
CA PHE A 405 -13.11 -3.51 10.94
C PHE A 405 -12.20 -2.30 11.08
N LEU A 406 -12.42 -1.48 12.10
CA LEU A 406 -11.69 -0.23 12.34
C LEU A 406 -10.90 -0.33 13.65
N THR A 407 -9.59 0.00 13.58
CA THR A 407 -8.68 0.06 14.74
C THR A 407 -7.62 1.13 14.55
N ASP A 408 -7.14 1.74 15.62
CA ASP A 408 -6.03 2.69 15.60
C ASP A 408 -4.79 2.19 16.35
N GLY A 409 -4.79 0.94 16.80
CA GLY A 409 -3.73 0.42 17.64
C GLY A 409 -3.33 -1.03 17.39
N LEU A 410 -2.34 -1.42 18.18
CA LEU A 410 -1.90 -2.81 18.32
C LEU A 410 -2.81 -3.55 19.30
N PRO A 411 -2.97 -4.87 19.20
CA PRO A 411 -3.68 -5.64 20.22
C PRO A 411 -2.92 -5.56 21.56
N THR A 412 -3.59 -5.09 22.61
CA THR A 412 -3.01 -4.90 23.97
C THR A 412 -3.67 -5.76 25.03
N VAL A 413 -4.85 -6.30 24.75
CA VAL A 413 -5.65 -7.10 25.68
C VAL A 413 -6.11 -8.40 25.01
N GLY A 414 -6.30 -9.43 25.81
CA GLY A 414 -6.69 -10.75 25.33
C GLY A 414 -5.58 -11.46 24.57
N GLN A 415 -5.91 -12.10 23.46
CA GLN A 415 -4.92 -12.73 22.60
C GLN A 415 -4.27 -11.66 21.70
N THR A 416 -2.97 -11.41 21.92
CA THR A 416 -2.20 -10.39 21.20
C THR A 416 -1.31 -10.95 20.08
N SER A 417 -1.20 -12.27 19.98
CA SER A 417 -0.39 -12.91 18.94
C SER A 417 -1.03 -12.71 17.56
N GLU A 418 -0.31 -12.07 16.63
CA GLU A 418 -0.76 -11.89 15.23
C GLU A 418 -1.18 -13.21 14.58
N LYS A 419 -0.39 -14.26 14.79
CA LYS A 419 -0.69 -15.59 14.26
C LYS A 419 -2.03 -16.10 14.76
N ALA A 420 -2.30 -15.99 16.06
CA ALA A 420 -3.55 -16.46 16.66
C ALA A 420 -4.75 -15.63 16.17
N ILE A 421 -4.62 -14.30 16.10
CA ILE A 421 -5.66 -13.40 15.60
C ILE A 421 -6.00 -13.74 14.15
N ARG A 422 -4.97 -13.91 13.29
CA ARG A 422 -5.15 -14.28 11.90
C ARG A 422 -5.79 -15.66 11.74
N GLU A 423 -5.35 -16.66 12.52
CA GLU A 423 -5.97 -17.99 12.52
C GLU A 423 -7.45 -17.92 12.94
N THR A 424 -7.79 -17.07 13.89
CA THR A 424 -9.18 -16.82 14.29
C THR A 424 -9.99 -16.22 13.15
N ALA A 425 -9.44 -15.20 12.48
CA ALA A 425 -10.10 -14.59 11.33
C ALA A 425 -10.35 -15.60 10.19
N LEU A 426 -9.44 -16.55 9.98
CA LEU A 426 -9.57 -17.56 8.92
C LEU A 426 -10.45 -18.75 9.32
N LYS A 427 -10.12 -19.40 10.45
CA LYS A 427 -10.79 -20.62 10.90
C LYS A 427 -12.17 -20.33 11.50
N GLY A 428 -12.31 -19.17 12.15
CA GLY A 428 -13.58 -18.69 12.70
C GLY A 428 -14.56 -18.21 11.62
N ASN A 429 -14.05 -17.83 10.44
CA ASN A 429 -14.86 -17.30 9.34
C ASN A 429 -15.60 -18.39 8.54
N ARG A 430 -16.50 -19.09 9.22
CA ARG A 430 -17.25 -20.22 8.64
C ARG A 430 -18.22 -19.81 7.53
N TYR A 431 -18.59 -18.53 7.49
CA TYR A 431 -19.59 -17.99 6.57
C TYR A 431 -18.97 -17.13 5.46
N ASP A 432 -17.64 -17.22 5.27
CA ASP A 432 -16.90 -16.50 4.23
C ASP A 432 -17.20 -14.99 4.24
N ARG A 433 -17.23 -14.37 5.44
CA ARG A 433 -17.38 -12.92 5.62
C ARG A 433 -16.18 -12.19 5.05
N ARG A 434 -16.41 -11.08 4.36
CA ARG A 434 -15.37 -10.21 3.81
C ARG A 434 -14.99 -9.22 4.88
N ILE A 435 -13.74 -9.24 5.35
CA ILE A 435 -13.27 -8.37 6.43
C ILE A 435 -12.43 -7.25 5.83
N PHE A 436 -13.06 -6.12 5.54
CA PHE A 436 -12.38 -4.89 5.17
C PHE A 436 -11.81 -4.25 6.42
N THR A 437 -10.52 -3.99 6.43
CA THR A 437 -9.83 -3.44 7.58
C THR A 437 -9.44 -1.98 7.37
N PHE A 438 -9.60 -1.17 8.40
CA PHE A 438 -9.22 0.24 8.43
C PHE A 438 -8.27 0.45 9.61
N GLY A 439 -7.02 0.78 9.30
CA GLY A 439 -6.02 1.15 10.30
C GLY A 439 -5.92 2.67 10.38
N VAL A 440 -6.19 3.26 11.55
CA VAL A 440 -6.22 4.71 11.75
C VAL A 440 -4.94 5.19 12.43
N GLY A 441 -4.21 6.07 11.75
CA GLY A 441 -2.95 6.62 12.25
C GLY A 441 -1.75 5.74 11.97
N THR A 442 -0.71 5.91 12.78
CA THR A 442 0.62 5.35 12.53
C THR A 442 0.96 4.12 13.38
N ASP A 443 0.20 3.86 14.45
CA ASP A 443 0.52 2.83 15.45
C ASP A 443 -0.23 1.51 15.24
N VAL A 444 -0.72 1.28 14.03
CA VAL A 444 -1.48 0.08 13.65
C VAL A 444 -0.59 -1.04 13.15
N ASN A 445 -1.02 -2.28 13.36
CA ASN A 445 -0.38 -3.45 12.80
C ASN A 445 -0.83 -3.66 11.34
N THR A 446 -0.28 -2.85 10.44
CA THR A 446 -0.58 -2.91 9.01
C THR A 446 -0.44 -4.32 8.42
N PRO A 447 0.66 -5.09 8.66
CA PRO A 447 0.79 -6.45 8.14
C PRO A 447 -0.33 -7.40 8.58
N LEU A 448 -0.79 -7.28 9.84
CA LEU A 448 -1.91 -8.09 10.34
C LEU A 448 -3.21 -7.74 9.63
N LEU A 449 -3.52 -6.44 9.53
CA LEU A 449 -4.74 -5.95 8.88
C LEU A 449 -4.78 -6.33 7.40
N GLU A 450 -3.67 -6.14 6.67
CA GLU A 450 -3.55 -6.51 5.26
C GLU A 450 -3.78 -8.02 5.05
N LYS A 451 -3.19 -8.87 5.89
CA LYS A 451 -3.36 -10.32 5.79
C LYS A 451 -4.80 -10.75 6.06
N ILE A 452 -5.42 -10.23 7.12
CA ILE A 452 -6.83 -10.54 7.43
C ILE A 452 -7.73 -10.16 6.25
N ALA A 453 -7.57 -8.96 5.72
CA ALA A 453 -8.38 -8.50 4.59
C ALA A 453 -8.15 -9.36 3.34
N PHE A 454 -6.90 -9.56 2.94
CA PHE A 454 -6.55 -10.36 1.76
C PHE A 454 -7.07 -11.80 1.84
N GLU A 455 -6.88 -12.47 2.97
CA GLU A 455 -7.29 -13.86 3.17
C GLU A 455 -8.83 -14.03 3.25
N THR A 456 -9.55 -12.92 3.42
CA THR A 456 -11.02 -12.89 3.46
C THR A 456 -11.66 -12.20 2.24
N ARG A 457 -10.94 -12.08 1.11
CA ARG A 457 -11.38 -11.48 -0.16
C ARG A 457 -11.71 -9.99 -0.07
N ALA A 458 -11.09 -9.27 0.85
CA ALA A 458 -11.30 -7.87 1.09
C ALA A 458 -9.97 -7.08 0.98
N THR A 459 -10.03 -5.78 1.22
CA THR A 459 -8.88 -4.89 1.18
C THR A 459 -8.65 -4.21 2.52
N SER A 460 -7.40 -3.85 2.79
CA SER A 460 -7.02 -3.02 3.93
C SER A 460 -6.83 -1.57 3.48
N THR A 461 -7.31 -0.64 4.27
CA THR A 461 -7.16 0.81 4.05
C THR A 461 -6.48 1.41 5.28
N ILE A 462 -5.34 2.06 5.08
CA ILE A 462 -4.68 2.80 6.15
C ILE A 462 -5.07 4.27 6.02
N VAL A 463 -5.62 4.81 7.09
CA VAL A 463 -6.02 6.21 7.21
C VAL A 463 -4.89 6.94 7.93
N LEU A 464 -4.24 7.85 7.25
CA LEU A 464 -3.10 8.60 7.80
C LEU A 464 -3.59 9.73 8.74
N PRO A 465 -2.71 10.26 9.63
CA PRO A 465 -3.10 11.26 10.62
C PRO A 465 -3.73 12.56 10.07
N MET A 466 -3.53 12.85 8.78
CA MET A 466 -4.09 14.03 8.10
C MET A 466 -5.29 13.70 7.20
N GLU A 467 -5.76 12.46 7.25
CA GLU A 467 -6.89 12.00 6.45
C GLU A 467 -8.10 11.73 7.33
N ASP A 468 -9.28 11.99 6.78
CA ASP A 468 -10.55 11.81 7.48
C ASP A 468 -11.01 10.35 7.40
N VAL A 469 -11.20 9.71 8.55
CA VAL A 469 -11.64 8.31 8.66
C VAL A 469 -12.98 8.10 7.96
N GLU A 470 -13.93 9.01 8.19
CA GLU A 470 -15.26 8.95 7.58
C GLU A 470 -15.21 9.04 6.07
N VAL A 471 -14.30 9.82 5.51
CA VAL A 471 -14.12 9.93 4.04
C VAL A 471 -13.62 8.62 3.47
N LYS A 472 -12.58 8.03 4.07
CA LYS A 472 -12.00 6.75 3.61
C LYS A 472 -12.98 5.59 3.75
N VAL A 473 -13.65 5.48 4.90
CA VAL A 473 -14.65 4.44 5.13
C VAL A 473 -15.82 4.60 4.16
N SER A 474 -16.29 5.83 3.95
CA SER A 474 -17.38 6.12 3.01
C SER A 474 -17.01 5.79 1.55
N GLN A 475 -15.78 6.10 1.13
CA GLN A 475 -15.30 5.74 -0.20
C GLN A 475 -15.30 4.23 -0.41
N VAL A 476 -14.74 3.46 0.54
CA VAL A 476 -14.77 1.99 0.47
C VAL A 476 -16.20 1.49 0.50
N PHE A 477 -17.02 1.97 1.41
CA PHE A 477 -18.42 1.54 1.55
C PHE A 477 -19.25 1.82 0.29
N LYS A 478 -19.07 2.98 -0.37
CA LYS A 478 -19.73 3.29 -1.64
C LYS A 478 -19.34 2.31 -2.76
N ARG A 479 -18.06 1.90 -2.81
CA ARG A 479 -17.62 0.86 -3.75
C ARG A 479 -18.28 -0.50 -3.47
N LEU A 480 -18.60 -0.78 -2.20
CA LEU A 480 -19.30 -1.99 -1.77
C LEU A 480 -20.83 -1.93 -2.01
N ALA A 481 -21.33 -0.97 -2.81
CA ALA A 481 -22.76 -0.80 -3.10
C ALA A 481 -23.36 -1.93 -3.97
N GLY A 482 -23.06 -3.16 -3.59
CA GLY A 482 -23.45 -4.40 -4.24
C GLY A 482 -22.31 -4.99 -5.10
N PRO A 483 -21.84 -6.20 -4.80
CA PRO A 483 -20.87 -6.84 -5.65
C PRO A 483 -21.49 -7.17 -7.01
N VAL A 484 -20.78 -6.86 -8.07
CA VAL A 484 -21.16 -7.23 -9.42
C VAL A 484 -20.87 -8.71 -9.65
N LEU A 485 -19.76 -9.21 -9.09
CA LEU A 485 -19.40 -10.64 -9.13
C LEU A 485 -18.88 -11.08 -7.77
N SER A 486 -19.65 -11.89 -7.06
CA SER A 486 -19.24 -12.44 -5.77
C SER A 486 -18.77 -13.89 -5.87
N SER A 487 -17.84 -14.26 -5.00
CA SER A 487 -17.21 -15.57 -4.90
C SER A 487 -16.72 -16.10 -6.27
N PRO A 488 -15.90 -15.30 -7.00
CA PRO A 488 -15.41 -15.77 -8.29
C PRO A 488 -14.47 -16.96 -8.11
N SER A 489 -14.52 -17.88 -9.07
CA SER A 489 -13.59 -18.99 -9.22
C SER A 489 -13.07 -19.05 -10.65
N LEU A 490 -11.84 -19.49 -10.83
CA LEU A 490 -11.18 -19.58 -12.12
C LEU A 490 -10.73 -21.01 -12.37
N ILE A 491 -11.08 -21.55 -13.54
CA ILE A 491 -10.55 -22.80 -14.05
C ILE A 491 -10.04 -22.62 -15.46
N THR A 492 -9.24 -23.56 -15.95
CA THR A 492 -8.90 -23.65 -17.38
C THR A 492 -9.70 -24.75 -18.06
N LEU A 493 -9.97 -24.54 -19.34
CA LEU A 493 -10.64 -25.51 -20.19
C LEU A 493 -9.67 -26.06 -21.23
N GLY A 494 -9.80 -27.35 -21.53
CA GLY A 494 -9.15 -27.99 -22.66
C GLY A 494 -9.83 -27.67 -23.99
N LYS A 495 -9.28 -28.18 -25.09
CA LYS A 495 -9.85 -28.05 -26.44
C LYS A 495 -11.24 -28.67 -26.57
N ASP A 496 -11.55 -29.65 -25.73
CA ASP A 496 -12.86 -30.32 -25.66
C ASP A 496 -13.89 -29.55 -24.79
N GLY A 497 -13.48 -28.38 -24.25
CA GLY A 497 -14.34 -27.57 -23.40
C GLY A 497 -14.49 -28.08 -21.96
N LYS A 498 -13.82 -29.17 -21.60
CA LYS A 498 -13.81 -29.70 -20.23
C LYS A 498 -12.71 -29.07 -19.38
N PRO A 499 -12.84 -29.09 -18.03
CA PRO A 499 -11.79 -28.65 -17.15
C PRO A 499 -10.46 -29.33 -17.45
N ALA A 500 -9.41 -28.54 -17.64
CA ALA A 500 -8.04 -28.99 -17.90
C ALA A 500 -7.13 -28.57 -16.78
N ASN A 501 -6.77 -29.50 -15.90
CA ASN A 501 -5.82 -29.26 -14.83
C ASN A 501 -4.39 -29.18 -15.36
N GLY A 502 -3.54 -28.39 -14.70
CA GLY A 502 -2.12 -28.29 -15.01
C GLY A 502 -1.75 -27.34 -16.16
N ARG A 503 -2.72 -26.67 -16.80
CA ARG A 503 -2.45 -25.63 -17.80
C ARG A 503 -2.03 -24.31 -17.18
N ILE A 504 -2.52 -24.03 -15.97
CA ILE A 504 -2.08 -22.93 -15.15
C ILE A 504 -1.66 -23.43 -13.76
N LEU A 505 -0.65 -22.81 -13.20
CA LEU A 505 -0.05 -23.17 -11.93
C LEU A 505 0.19 -21.88 -11.13
N ASP A 506 0.34 -22.02 -9.82
CA ASP A 506 0.79 -20.96 -8.90
C ASP A 506 -0.02 -19.65 -9.06
N VAL A 507 -1.33 -19.74 -9.22
CA VAL A 507 -2.20 -18.57 -9.41
C VAL A 507 -2.30 -17.75 -8.12
N LEU A 508 -2.04 -16.48 -8.23
CA LEU A 508 -2.14 -15.49 -7.17
C LEU A 508 -3.13 -14.37 -7.57
N PRO A 509 -4.02 -13.94 -6.66
CA PRO A 509 -4.26 -14.51 -5.33
C PRO A 509 -4.88 -15.91 -5.41
N VAL A 510 -4.56 -16.78 -4.45
CA VAL A 510 -5.13 -18.14 -4.37
C VAL A 510 -6.66 -18.09 -4.21
N LYS A 511 -7.14 -17.10 -3.48
CA LYS A 511 -8.56 -16.82 -3.25
C LYS A 511 -8.92 -15.53 -3.99
N LEU A 512 -9.72 -15.66 -5.05
CA LEU A 512 -10.07 -14.49 -5.86
C LEU A 512 -10.95 -13.53 -5.05
N PRO A 513 -10.69 -12.20 -5.14
CA PRO A 513 -11.53 -11.20 -4.47
C PRO A 513 -12.91 -11.12 -5.12
N ASP A 514 -13.90 -10.64 -4.38
CA ASP A 514 -15.15 -10.19 -4.97
C ASP A 514 -14.91 -8.95 -5.81
N LEU A 515 -15.65 -8.80 -6.89
CA LEU A 515 -15.54 -7.65 -7.78
C LEU A 515 -16.78 -6.77 -7.62
N PHE A 516 -16.54 -5.53 -7.27
CA PHE A 516 -17.55 -4.47 -7.16
C PHE A 516 -17.58 -3.63 -8.44
N ASP A 517 -18.50 -2.69 -8.53
CA ASP A 517 -18.61 -1.81 -9.71
C ASP A 517 -17.29 -1.05 -9.92
N GLY A 518 -16.75 -1.14 -11.12
CA GLY A 518 -15.47 -0.53 -11.48
C GLY A 518 -14.22 -1.30 -11.04
N ASP A 519 -14.34 -2.40 -10.31
CA ASP A 519 -13.20 -3.22 -9.93
C ASP A 519 -12.63 -4.02 -11.11
N GLN A 520 -11.33 -4.29 -11.01
CA GLN A 520 -10.61 -5.19 -11.91
C GLN A 520 -10.08 -6.42 -11.16
N LEU A 521 -10.10 -7.56 -11.84
CA LEU A 521 -9.44 -8.77 -11.37
C LEU A 521 -8.03 -8.82 -11.93
N VAL A 522 -7.05 -8.92 -11.05
CA VAL A 522 -5.64 -9.07 -11.40
C VAL A 522 -5.17 -10.43 -10.93
N LEU A 523 -4.71 -11.27 -11.86
CA LEU A 523 -4.20 -12.60 -11.56
C LEU A 523 -2.79 -12.75 -12.12
N LEU A 524 -1.91 -13.24 -11.30
CA LEU A 524 -0.57 -13.68 -11.67
C LEU A 524 -0.52 -15.20 -11.62
N GLY A 525 0.25 -15.82 -12.49
CA GLY A 525 0.44 -17.25 -12.43
C GLY A 525 1.44 -17.74 -13.49
N ARG A 526 1.58 -19.06 -13.56
CA ARG A 526 2.37 -19.73 -14.59
C ARG A 526 1.46 -20.47 -15.54
N TYR A 527 1.77 -20.43 -16.83
CA TYR A 527 1.14 -21.26 -17.84
C TYR A 527 2.11 -22.34 -18.34
N VAL A 528 1.56 -23.46 -18.79
CA VAL A 528 2.32 -24.60 -19.31
C VAL A 528 1.99 -24.80 -20.79
N GLY A 529 3.04 -24.96 -21.61
CA GLY A 529 2.94 -25.14 -23.06
C GLY A 529 2.70 -23.85 -23.84
N GLU A 530 2.72 -23.94 -25.15
CA GLU A 530 2.59 -22.80 -26.08
C GLU A 530 1.20 -22.65 -26.68
N GLU A 531 0.30 -23.61 -26.42
CA GLU A 531 -1.04 -23.60 -26.97
C GLU A 531 -1.95 -22.58 -26.30
N PRO A 532 -3.02 -22.12 -26.94
CA PRO A 532 -4.00 -21.23 -26.35
C PRO A 532 -4.52 -21.72 -25.00
N VAL A 533 -4.64 -20.82 -24.04
CA VAL A 533 -5.21 -21.09 -22.73
C VAL A 533 -6.60 -20.48 -22.68
N THR A 534 -7.60 -21.30 -22.43
CA THR A 534 -8.97 -20.84 -22.20
C THR A 534 -9.26 -20.82 -20.72
N PHE A 535 -9.49 -19.63 -20.18
CA PHE A 535 -9.94 -19.43 -18.81
C PHE A 535 -11.47 -19.41 -18.77
N GLN A 536 -12.03 -20.06 -17.77
CA GLN A 536 -13.43 -19.92 -17.42
C GLN A 536 -13.53 -19.38 -15.99
N MET A 537 -14.04 -18.16 -15.87
CA MET A 537 -14.38 -17.55 -14.60
C MET A 537 -15.85 -17.75 -14.32
N THR A 538 -16.18 -18.27 -13.14
CA THR A 538 -17.56 -18.46 -12.67
C THR A 538 -17.76 -17.72 -11.37
N GLY A 539 -18.97 -17.26 -11.11
CA GLY A 539 -19.33 -16.58 -9.86
C GLY A 539 -20.78 -16.13 -9.86
N ASN A 540 -21.23 -15.61 -8.74
CA ASN A 540 -22.56 -15.01 -8.66
C ASN A 540 -22.49 -13.57 -9.21
N PHE A 541 -22.98 -13.39 -10.42
CA PHE A 541 -23.07 -12.11 -11.10
C PHE A 541 -24.47 -11.55 -10.94
N LEU A 542 -24.63 -10.49 -10.17
CA LEU A 542 -25.92 -9.82 -9.91
C LEU A 542 -27.03 -10.81 -9.50
N GLY A 543 -26.72 -11.66 -8.53
CA GLY A 543 -27.69 -12.63 -7.99
C GLY A 543 -27.87 -13.91 -8.82
N LYS A 544 -27.16 -14.07 -9.96
CA LYS A 544 -27.22 -15.24 -10.84
C LYS A 544 -25.83 -15.84 -11.05
N ASN A 545 -25.72 -17.17 -10.99
CA ASN A 545 -24.48 -17.82 -11.37
C ASN A 545 -24.23 -17.63 -12.87
N LYS A 546 -23.11 -17.00 -13.20
CA LYS A 546 -22.65 -16.78 -14.57
C LYS A 546 -21.26 -17.35 -14.79
N SER A 547 -20.98 -17.62 -16.05
CA SER A 547 -19.68 -18.10 -16.52
C SER A 547 -19.19 -17.21 -17.65
N PHE A 548 -17.93 -16.76 -17.53
CA PHE A 548 -17.24 -15.95 -18.53
C PHE A 548 -16.06 -16.75 -19.05
N LYS A 549 -15.88 -16.77 -20.38
CA LYS A 549 -14.78 -17.51 -21.01
C LYS A 549 -13.89 -16.55 -21.77
N PHE A 550 -12.59 -16.71 -21.59
CA PHE A 550 -11.56 -15.90 -22.24
C PHE A 550 -10.47 -16.84 -22.79
N THR A 551 -10.15 -16.74 -24.07
CA THR A 551 -9.10 -17.54 -24.69
C THR A 551 -7.95 -16.63 -25.11
N PHE A 552 -6.74 -16.97 -24.67
CA PHE A 552 -5.52 -16.24 -24.97
C PHE A 552 -4.48 -17.18 -25.55
N THR A 553 -3.77 -16.71 -26.55
CA THR A 553 -2.58 -17.37 -27.07
C THR A 553 -1.36 -16.74 -26.45
N PRO A 554 -0.51 -17.49 -25.73
CA PRO A 554 0.75 -16.98 -25.24
C PRO A 554 1.61 -16.53 -26.44
N ASP A 555 1.69 -15.22 -26.66
CA ASP A 555 2.41 -14.66 -27.81
C ASP A 555 3.86 -14.36 -27.39
N LYS A 556 4.83 -14.87 -28.16
CA LYS A 556 6.25 -14.59 -27.98
C LYS A 556 6.57 -13.11 -28.18
N ALA A 557 5.72 -12.37 -28.90
CA ALA A 557 5.89 -10.93 -29.15
C ALA A 557 5.56 -10.04 -27.93
N THR A 558 4.87 -10.56 -26.91
CA THR A 558 4.60 -9.82 -25.67
C THR A 558 5.70 -9.98 -24.61
N ALA A 559 6.74 -10.76 -24.89
CA ALA A 559 7.92 -10.84 -24.05
C ALA A 559 8.69 -9.50 -24.09
N ARG A 560 8.60 -8.72 -23.03
CA ARG A 560 9.43 -7.52 -22.78
C ARG A 560 10.20 -7.67 -21.48
#